data_d39cf4b144312448949ff78c768f72d9
#
_entry.id   d39cf4b144312448949ff78c768f72d9
#
_cell.length_a   1.000
_cell.length_b   1.000
_cell.length_c   1.000
_cell.angle_alpha   90.00
_cell.angle_beta   90.00
_cell.angle_gamma   90.00
#
_symmetry.space_group_name_H-M   'P 1'
#
loop_
_entity.id
_entity.type
_entity.pdbx_description
1 polymer ?
#
loop_
_entity_poly.entity_id
_entity_poly.type
_entity_poly.pdbx_seq_one_letter_code
_entity_poly.pdbx_strand_id
1 'polypeptide(L)'
;MSEYYPGYVFHDGDDYPEVAAWCNANGCYIKELTPDSEGRRFEIVEIPQKDLDTAKADKIAELSAAKNHQLDTGGLEYEEDLFAYDDKALLRISGTILDWQDQISRGTVQPEDIEQPWISKANRVHALSYDQLIELARLLRQEVQRIVFYGTYLEKLAQAATTLAELDAIVWDYGAASASGIIDRLIAGGNQDA
;
A
#
# COMPACT_ATOMS: atom_id res chain seq x y z
N MET A 1 14.91 36.72 -18.26
CA MET A 1 14.85 35.46 -18.98
C MET A 1 16.00 34.63 -18.44
N SER A 2 15.77 33.37 -18.15
CA SER A 2 16.86 32.48 -17.68
C SER A 2 17.85 32.30 -18.82
N GLU A 3 19.14 32.44 -18.54
CA GLU A 3 20.24 32.29 -19.49
C GLU A 3 20.45 30.80 -19.87
N TYR A 4 19.97 29.88 -19.04
CA TYR A 4 20.12 28.43 -19.18
C TYR A 4 18.85 27.77 -19.73
N TYR A 5 19.04 26.71 -20.55
CA TYR A 5 17.95 25.92 -21.16
C TYR A 5 18.47 24.52 -21.54
N PRO A 6 17.61 23.51 -21.69
CA PRO A 6 18.02 22.19 -22.19
C PRO A 6 18.72 22.30 -23.56
N GLY A 7 19.86 21.61 -23.71
CA GLY A 7 20.71 21.72 -24.87
C GLY A 7 21.79 22.81 -24.76
N TYR A 8 21.79 23.62 -23.69
CA TYR A 8 22.87 24.60 -23.46
C TYR A 8 24.16 23.84 -23.16
N VAL A 9 25.23 24.17 -23.90
CA VAL A 9 26.57 23.57 -23.76
C VAL A 9 27.51 24.62 -23.15
N PHE A 10 28.29 24.21 -22.17
CA PHE A 10 29.24 25.05 -21.46
C PHE A 10 30.53 24.28 -21.13
N HIS A 11 31.61 25.01 -20.84
CA HIS A 11 32.89 24.44 -20.43
C HIS A 11 33.02 24.47 -18.89
N ASP A 12 34.00 23.73 -18.38
CA ASP A 12 34.35 23.73 -16.95
C ASP A 12 34.81 25.11 -16.53
N GLY A 13 34.21 25.68 -15.50
CA GLY A 13 34.48 27.02 -15.04
C GLY A 13 33.60 27.49 -13.90
N ASP A 14 33.60 28.79 -13.64
CA ASP A 14 32.94 29.44 -12.51
C ASP A 14 31.40 29.35 -12.56
N ASP A 15 30.83 29.09 -13.73
CA ASP A 15 29.37 29.02 -13.92
C ASP A 15 28.77 27.66 -13.51
N TYR A 16 29.61 26.63 -13.29
CA TYR A 16 29.13 25.29 -12.99
C TYR A 16 28.18 25.22 -11.78
N PRO A 17 28.44 25.88 -10.64
CA PRO A 17 27.53 25.89 -9.49
C PRO A 17 26.16 26.53 -9.80
N GLU A 18 26.14 27.59 -10.63
CA GLU A 18 24.92 28.28 -11.03
C GLU A 18 24.08 27.42 -11.97
N VAL A 19 24.72 26.78 -12.95
CA VAL A 19 24.08 25.82 -13.87
C VAL A 19 23.52 24.63 -13.11
N ALA A 20 24.26 24.07 -12.14
CA ALA A 20 23.80 22.96 -11.31
C ALA A 20 22.58 23.34 -10.47
N ALA A 21 22.58 24.53 -9.87
CA ALA A 21 21.43 25.04 -9.11
C ALA A 21 20.20 25.22 -10.01
N TRP A 22 20.40 25.76 -11.22
CA TRP A 22 19.34 25.92 -12.21
C TRP A 22 18.78 24.56 -12.65
N CYS A 23 19.64 23.58 -12.96
CA CYS A 23 19.22 22.22 -13.35
C CYS A 23 18.36 21.57 -12.28
N ASN A 24 18.77 21.64 -11.00
CA ASN A 24 18.00 21.09 -9.88
C ASN A 24 16.62 21.74 -9.75
N ALA A 25 16.50 23.05 -10.05
CA ALA A 25 15.23 23.76 -9.99
C ALA A 25 14.30 23.52 -11.20
N ASN A 26 14.85 23.05 -12.34
CA ASN A 26 14.12 22.94 -13.61
C ASN A 26 14.03 21.51 -14.16
N GLY A 27 14.29 20.48 -13.33
CA GLY A 27 14.17 19.08 -13.75
C GLY A 27 15.17 18.68 -14.85
N CYS A 28 16.39 19.21 -14.77
CA CYS A 28 17.49 18.93 -15.67
C CYS A 28 18.67 18.31 -14.94
N TYR A 29 19.61 17.73 -15.66
CA TYR A 29 20.90 17.29 -15.14
C TYR A 29 22.02 17.72 -16.08
N ILE A 30 23.24 17.74 -15.58
CA ILE A 30 24.44 18.06 -16.32
C ILE A 30 25.05 16.76 -16.82
N LYS A 31 25.20 16.63 -18.14
CA LYS A 31 25.84 15.50 -18.82
C LYS A 31 27.22 15.93 -19.30
N GLU A 32 28.27 15.20 -18.93
CA GLU A 32 29.60 15.41 -19.48
C GLU A 32 29.68 14.91 -20.92
N LEU A 33 30.20 15.78 -21.78
CA LEU A 33 30.46 15.48 -23.19
C LEU A 33 31.93 15.16 -23.39
N THR A 34 32.29 14.69 -24.61
CA THR A 34 33.70 14.52 -25.00
C THR A 34 34.41 15.88 -24.94
N PRO A 35 35.55 15.98 -24.23
CA PRO A 35 36.34 17.20 -24.19
C PRO A 35 36.77 17.69 -25.55
N ASP A 36 36.93 18.99 -25.70
CA ASP A 36 37.50 19.60 -26.92
C ASP A 36 38.79 20.34 -26.60
N SER A 37 39.22 21.22 -27.49
CA SER A 37 40.46 22.00 -27.36
C SER A 37 40.39 23.04 -26.25
N GLU A 38 39.18 23.39 -25.76
CA GLU A 38 38.97 24.37 -24.68
C GLU A 38 38.77 23.67 -23.30
N GLY A 39 38.70 22.32 -23.24
CA GLY A 39 38.66 21.56 -22.04
C GLY A 39 37.44 20.64 -21.91
N ARG A 40 37.00 20.43 -20.66
CA ARG A 40 35.80 19.59 -20.38
C ARG A 40 34.54 20.35 -20.80
N ARG A 41 33.61 19.62 -21.42
CA ARG A 41 32.35 20.15 -21.92
C ARG A 41 31.20 19.47 -21.22
N PHE A 42 30.14 20.23 -21.02
CA PHE A 42 28.92 19.77 -20.37
C PHE A 42 27.70 20.25 -21.16
N GLU A 43 26.64 19.49 -21.11
CA GLU A 43 25.33 19.79 -21.70
C GLU A 43 24.25 19.72 -20.64
N ILE A 44 23.35 20.69 -20.62
CA ILE A 44 22.13 20.62 -19.84
C ILE A 44 21.15 19.70 -20.57
N VAL A 45 20.74 18.61 -19.90
CA VAL A 45 19.81 17.64 -20.45
C VAL A 45 18.58 17.58 -19.55
N GLU A 46 17.39 17.58 -20.15
CA GLU A 46 16.17 17.31 -19.40
C GLU A 46 16.22 15.91 -18.77
N ILE A 47 15.82 15.80 -17.50
CA ILE A 47 15.56 14.50 -16.91
C ILE A 47 14.35 13.94 -17.67
N PRO A 48 14.47 12.78 -18.34
CA PRO A 48 13.35 12.21 -19.04
C PRO A 48 12.19 12.03 -18.06
N GLN A 49 11.13 12.80 -18.24
CA GLN A 49 9.92 12.59 -17.46
C GLN A 49 9.36 11.22 -17.84
N LYS A 50 9.08 10.42 -16.84
CA LYS A 50 8.39 9.16 -17.02
C LYS A 50 7.06 9.45 -17.72
N ASP A 51 6.78 8.73 -18.78
CA ASP A 51 5.48 8.87 -19.43
C ASP A 51 4.37 8.45 -18.45
N LEU A 52 3.20 9.06 -18.60
CA LEU A 52 2.11 8.90 -17.65
C LEU A 52 1.66 7.43 -17.52
N ASP A 53 1.70 6.66 -18.61
CA ASP A 53 1.26 5.25 -18.58
C ASP A 53 2.24 4.37 -17.80
N THR A 54 3.54 4.56 -17.98
CA THR A 54 4.58 3.90 -17.18
C THR A 54 4.47 4.31 -15.70
N ALA A 55 4.24 5.60 -15.42
CA ALA A 55 4.07 6.08 -14.06
C ALA A 55 2.83 5.47 -13.37
N LYS A 56 1.71 5.33 -14.10
CA LYS A 56 0.49 4.65 -13.63
C LYS A 56 0.77 3.19 -13.28
N ALA A 57 1.44 2.46 -14.18
CA ALA A 57 1.76 1.05 -13.96
C ALA A 57 2.60 0.85 -12.70
N ASP A 58 3.61 1.71 -12.49
CA ASP A 58 4.46 1.63 -11.30
C ASP A 58 3.70 2.01 -10.02
N LYS A 59 2.85 3.04 -10.06
CA LYS A 59 2.02 3.42 -8.93
C LYS A 59 1.06 2.29 -8.54
N ILE A 60 0.43 1.63 -9.49
CA ILE A 60 -0.45 0.49 -9.24
C ILE A 60 0.34 -0.68 -8.63
N ALA A 61 1.55 -0.94 -9.11
CA ALA A 61 2.41 -1.97 -8.52
C ALA A 61 2.82 -1.62 -7.08
N GLU A 62 3.17 -0.36 -6.80
CA GLU A 62 3.45 0.17 -5.46
C GLU A 62 2.25 -0.03 -4.51
N LEU A 63 1.06 0.38 -4.92
CA LEU A 63 -0.18 0.25 -4.14
C LEU A 63 -0.53 -1.22 -3.87
N SER A 64 -0.37 -2.08 -4.88
CA SER A 64 -0.59 -3.51 -4.75
C SER A 64 0.41 -4.17 -3.78
N ALA A 65 1.68 -3.76 -3.83
CA ALA A 65 2.69 -4.22 -2.88
C ALA A 65 2.38 -3.77 -1.44
N ALA A 66 1.95 -2.52 -1.25
CA ALA A 66 1.56 -1.98 0.06
C ALA A 66 0.33 -2.71 0.63
N LYS A 67 -0.68 -2.97 -0.21
CA LYS A 67 -1.86 -3.79 0.14
C LYS A 67 -1.46 -5.18 0.61
N ASN A 68 -0.63 -5.88 -0.16
CA ASN A 68 -0.19 -7.23 0.17
C ASN A 68 0.65 -7.24 1.46
N HIS A 69 1.54 -6.26 1.63
CA HIS A 69 2.30 -6.10 2.86
C HIS A 69 1.38 -5.92 4.08
N GLN A 70 0.34 -5.10 3.96
CA GLN A 70 -0.66 -4.90 5.02
C GLN A 70 -1.40 -6.21 5.34
N LEU A 71 -1.80 -7.00 4.32
CA LEU A 71 -2.46 -8.29 4.50
C LEU A 71 -1.54 -9.32 5.18
N ASP A 72 -0.26 -9.36 4.82
CA ASP A 72 0.70 -10.34 5.35
C ASP A 72 1.18 -10.00 6.77
N THR A 73 1.32 -8.71 7.07
CA THR A 73 1.99 -8.27 8.32
C THR A 73 1.04 -7.61 9.31
N GLY A 74 -0.16 -7.24 8.91
CA GLY A 74 -1.13 -6.56 9.75
C GLY A 74 -1.79 -7.47 10.79
N GLY A 75 -2.74 -6.90 11.49
CA GLY A 75 -3.56 -7.61 12.47
C GLY A 75 -4.74 -6.74 12.91
N LEU A 76 -5.73 -7.39 13.51
CA LEU A 76 -6.91 -6.76 14.08
C LEU A 76 -6.82 -6.80 15.59
N GLU A 77 -7.11 -5.68 16.25
CA GLU A 77 -7.25 -5.62 17.69
C GLU A 77 -8.59 -6.25 18.14
N TYR A 78 -8.49 -7.23 19.04
CA TYR A 78 -9.63 -7.92 19.61
C TYR A 78 -9.26 -8.30 21.05
N GLU A 79 -10.13 -7.98 22.02
CA GLU A 79 -9.91 -8.24 23.46
C GLU A 79 -8.51 -7.80 23.96
N GLU A 80 -8.13 -6.56 23.67
CA GLU A 80 -6.87 -5.92 24.08
C GLU A 80 -5.61 -6.59 23.54
N ASP A 81 -5.73 -7.41 22.47
CA ASP A 81 -4.59 -8.02 21.80
C ASP A 81 -4.74 -7.99 20.26
N LEU A 82 -3.61 -8.13 19.56
CA LEU A 82 -3.56 -8.08 18.12
C LEU A 82 -3.55 -9.49 17.52
N PHE A 83 -4.51 -9.81 16.66
CA PHE A 83 -4.63 -11.08 15.98
C PHE A 83 -4.33 -10.95 14.49
N ALA A 84 -3.50 -11.85 13.95
CA ALA A 84 -3.16 -11.88 12.54
C ALA A 84 -4.39 -12.22 11.68
N TYR A 85 -4.46 -11.62 10.51
CA TYR A 85 -5.47 -11.91 9.50
C TYR A 85 -4.88 -12.40 8.16
N ASP A 86 -3.60 -12.81 8.17
CA ASP A 86 -3.00 -13.44 7.00
C ASP A 86 -3.75 -14.73 6.59
N ASP A 87 -3.49 -15.21 5.37
CA ASP A 87 -4.17 -16.38 4.83
C ASP A 87 -4.06 -17.62 5.72
N LYS A 88 -2.91 -17.80 6.41
CA LYS A 88 -2.70 -18.94 7.31
C LYS A 88 -3.56 -18.82 8.55
N ALA A 89 -3.69 -17.62 9.13
CA ALA A 89 -4.56 -17.37 10.27
C ALA A 89 -6.02 -17.58 9.91
N LEU A 90 -6.47 -17.05 8.75
CA LEU A 90 -7.84 -17.22 8.26
C LEU A 90 -8.17 -18.67 7.94
N LEU A 91 -7.25 -19.41 7.33
CA LEU A 91 -7.45 -20.84 7.03
C LEU A 91 -7.55 -21.65 8.33
N ARG A 92 -6.67 -21.39 9.29
CA ARG A 92 -6.66 -22.09 10.58
C ARG A 92 -7.92 -21.84 11.38
N ILE A 93 -8.36 -20.57 11.52
CA ILE A 93 -9.58 -20.25 12.27
C ILE A 93 -10.82 -20.87 11.62
N SER A 94 -10.89 -20.82 10.28
CA SER A 94 -12.00 -21.43 9.53
C SER A 94 -12.04 -22.95 9.68
N GLY A 95 -10.89 -23.61 9.61
CA GLY A 95 -10.79 -25.05 9.82
C GLY A 95 -11.17 -25.45 11.24
N THR A 96 -10.74 -24.70 12.25
CA THR A 96 -11.12 -24.93 13.65
C THR A 96 -12.63 -24.80 13.86
N ILE A 97 -13.25 -23.76 13.29
CA ILE A 97 -14.72 -23.57 13.38
C ILE A 97 -15.47 -24.73 12.73
N LEU A 98 -15.03 -25.18 11.55
CA LEU A 98 -15.65 -26.30 10.84
C LEU A 98 -15.55 -27.61 11.64
N ASP A 99 -14.41 -27.88 12.26
CA ASP A 99 -14.22 -29.05 13.12
C ASP A 99 -15.16 -29.03 14.33
N TRP A 100 -15.28 -27.89 15.01
CA TRP A 100 -16.22 -27.71 16.09
C TRP A 100 -17.69 -27.85 15.63
N GLN A 101 -18.06 -27.30 14.48
CA GLN A 101 -19.40 -27.44 13.92
C GLN A 101 -19.76 -28.90 13.64
N ASP A 102 -18.83 -29.70 13.14
CA ASP A 102 -19.03 -31.12 12.92
C ASP A 102 -19.26 -31.86 14.27
N GLN A 103 -18.44 -31.58 15.29
CA GLN A 103 -18.59 -32.21 16.62
C GLN A 103 -19.91 -31.82 17.31
N ILE A 104 -20.31 -30.55 17.23
CA ILE A 104 -21.60 -30.06 17.73
C ILE A 104 -22.76 -30.79 17.00
N SER A 105 -22.70 -30.89 15.66
CA SER A 105 -23.73 -31.53 14.85
C SER A 105 -23.93 -33.01 15.18
N ARG A 106 -22.83 -33.66 15.61
CA ARG A 106 -22.87 -35.08 16.09
C ARG A 106 -23.31 -35.23 17.55
N GLY A 107 -23.49 -34.12 18.27
CA GLY A 107 -23.83 -34.13 19.68
C GLY A 107 -22.69 -34.61 20.61
N THR A 108 -21.46 -34.59 20.14
CA THR A 108 -20.28 -35.02 20.93
C THR A 108 -19.76 -33.93 21.87
N VAL A 109 -20.04 -32.65 21.56
CA VAL A 109 -19.65 -31.46 22.34
C VAL A 109 -20.79 -30.45 22.30
N GLN A 110 -20.99 -29.70 23.38
CA GLN A 110 -21.90 -28.54 23.39
C GLN A 110 -21.10 -27.25 23.15
N PRO A 111 -21.68 -26.23 22.48
CA PRO A 111 -20.97 -24.97 22.19
C PRO A 111 -20.40 -24.28 23.44
N GLU A 112 -21.11 -24.36 24.56
CA GLU A 112 -20.72 -23.78 25.85
C GLU A 112 -19.53 -24.46 26.52
N ASP A 113 -19.18 -25.69 26.12
CA ASP A 113 -18.04 -26.46 26.66
C ASP A 113 -16.76 -26.22 25.85
N ILE A 114 -16.81 -25.40 24.80
CA ILE A 114 -15.67 -25.18 23.93
C ILE A 114 -14.82 -24.03 24.48
N GLU A 115 -13.58 -24.35 24.80
CA GLU A 115 -12.48 -23.39 25.03
C GLU A 115 -11.35 -23.69 24.04
N GLN A 116 -11.19 -22.83 23.03
CA GLN A 116 -10.15 -22.99 22.02
C GLN A 116 -8.96 -22.10 22.33
N PRO A 117 -7.76 -22.67 22.58
CA PRO A 117 -6.56 -21.87 22.71
C PRO A 117 -6.20 -21.21 21.36
N TRP A 118 -6.03 -19.90 21.37
CA TRP A 118 -5.64 -19.11 20.20
C TRP A 118 -4.47 -18.20 20.55
N ILE A 119 -3.52 -18.06 19.62
CA ILE A 119 -2.28 -17.30 19.87
C ILE A 119 -2.36 -15.96 19.13
N SER A 120 -2.17 -14.87 19.87
CA SER A 120 -2.06 -13.52 19.33
C SER A 120 -0.69 -13.26 18.67
N LYS A 121 -0.54 -12.14 17.97
CA LYS A 121 0.74 -11.70 17.41
C LYS A 121 1.82 -11.43 18.47
N ALA A 122 1.40 -11.12 19.70
CA ALA A 122 2.31 -10.96 20.84
C ALA A 122 2.72 -12.31 21.49
N ASN A 123 2.38 -13.45 20.87
CA ASN A 123 2.58 -14.80 21.40
C ASN A 123 1.90 -15.05 22.75
N ARG A 124 0.80 -14.34 23.03
CA ARG A 124 -0.06 -14.63 24.19
C ARG A 124 -1.13 -15.64 23.78
N VAL A 125 -1.42 -16.56 24.70
CA VAL A 125 -2.47 -17.58 24.52
C VAL A 125 -3.76 -17.04 25.12
N HIS A 126 -4.82 -17.03 24.31
CA HIS A 126 -6.19 -16.69 24.71
C HIS A 126 -7.05 -17.94 24.64
N ALA A 127 -7.84 -18.21 25.67
CA ALA A 127 -8.86 -19.26 25.63
C ALA A 127 -10.15 -18.62 25.10
N LEU A 128 -10.45 -18.87 23.82
CA LEU A 128 -11.65 -18.33 23.17
C LEU A 128 -12.80 -19.32 23.24
N SER A 129 -13.98 -18.88 23.69
CA SER A 129 -15.22 -19.64 23.53
C SER A 129 -15.57 -19.80 22.07
N TYR A 130 -16.51 -20.70 21.77
CA TYR A 130 -16.99 -20.93 20.42
C TYR A 130 -17.53 -19.65 19.76
N ASP A 131 -18.34 -18.88 20.50
CA ASP A 131 -18.89 -17.62 20.00
C ASP A 131 -17.82 -16.56 19.77
N GLN A 132 -16.83 -16.45 20.66
CA GLN A 132 -15.67 -15.54 20.49
C GLN A 132 -14.84 -15.94 19.27
N LEU A 133 -14.65 -17.23 19.02
CA LEU A 133 -13.92 -17.72 17.84
C LEU A 133 -14.63 -17.35 16.54
N ILE A 134 -15.97 -17.53 16.49
CA ILE A 134 -16.79 -17.12 15.34
C ILE A 134 -16.73 -15.61 15.14
N GLU A 135 -16.86 -14.82 16.21
CA GLU A 135 -16.83 -13.37 16.14
C GLU A 135 -15.46 -12.89 15.67
N LEU A 136 -14.36 -13.41 16.23
CA LEU A 136 -13.01 -13.11 15.76
C LEU A 136 -12.84 -13.43 14.26
N ALA A 137 -13.28 -14.61 13.81
CA ALA A 137 -13.21 -14.99 12.40
C ALA A 137 -14.01 -14.04 11.49
N ARG A 138 -15.18 -13.58 11.94
CA ARG A 138 -15.99 -12.59 11.23
C ARG A 138 -15.28 -11.26 11.10
N LEU A 139 -14.72 -10.76 12.20
CA LEU A 139 -14.00 -9.48 12.25
C LEU A 139 -12.73 -9.50 11.39
N LEU A 140 -11.92 -10.58 11.47
CA LEU A 140 -10.73 -10.74 10.64
C LEU A 140 -11.06 -10.71 9.15
N ARG A 141 -12.12 -11.40 8.72
CA ARG A 141 -12.57 -11.38 7.30
C ARG A 141 -13.05 -9.99 6.87
N GLN A 142 -13.79 -9.30 7.73
CA GLN A 142 -14.23 -7.93 7.45
C GLN A 142 -13.04 -7.00 7.26
N GLU A 143 -12.02 -7.12 8.11
CA GLU A 143 -10.82 -6.29 8.02
C GLU A 143 -10.06 -6.56 6.71
N VAL A 144 -9.88 -7.83 6.33
CA VAL A 144 -9.29 -8.20 5.03
C VAL A 144 -10.08 -7.59 3.86
N GLN A 145 -11.40 -7.67 3.88
CA GLN A 145 -12.24 -7.05 2.85
C GLN A 145 -12.04 -5.52 2.78
N ARG A 146 -11.95 -4.85 3.92
CA ARG A 146 -11.71 -3.39 4.00
C ARG A 146 -10.39 -3.02 3.35
N ILE A 147 -9.31 -3.76 3.63
CA ILE A 147 -7.98 -3.57 3.05
C ILE A 147 -8.03 -3.75 1.52
N VAL A 148 -8.67 -4.81 1.04
CA VAL A 148 -8.80 -5.12 -0.39
C VAL A 148 -9.61 -4.03 -1.10
N PHE A 149 -10.73 -3.59 -0.53
CA PHE A 149 -11.56 -2.52 -1.09
C PHE A 149 -10.79 -1.21 -1.19
N TYR A 150 -10.07 -0.83 -0.14
CA TYR A 150 -9.27 0.39 -0.13
C TYR A 150 -8.16 0.33 -1.20
N GLY A 151 -7.44 -0.79 -1.30
CA GLY A 151 -6.42 -0.97 -2.33
C GLY A 151 -7.00 -0.86 -3.75
N THR A 152 -8.12 -1.53 -4.01
CA THR A 152 -8.79 -1.46 -5.31
C THR A 152 -9.26 -0.04 -5.65
N TYR A 153 -9.73 0.71 -4.65
CA TYR A 153 -10.11 2.12 -4.82
C TYR A 153 -8.91 2.98 -5.23
N LEU A 154 -7.78 2.85 -4.53
CA LEU A 154 -6.57 3.61 -4.86
C LEU A 154 -6.00 3.22 -6.24
N GLU A 155 -6.02 1.93 -6.60
CA GLU A 155 -5.63 1.45 -7.94
C GLU A 155 -6.51 2.08 -9.04
N LYS A 156 -7.83 2.18 -8.83
CA LYS A 156 -8.74 2.87 -9.76
C LYS A 156 -8.44 4.36 -9.86
N LEU A 157 -8.13 5.04 -8.75
CA LEU A 157 -7.71 6.44 -8.79
C LEU A 157 -6.43 6.62 -9.61
N ALA A 158 -5.43 5.73 -9.43
CA ALA A 158 -4.19 5.75 -10.20
C ALA A 158 -4.44 5.55 -11.71
N GLN A 159 -5.35 4.66 -12.08
CA GLN A 159 -5.75 4.46 -13.48
C GLN A 159 -6.43 5.70 -14.07
N ALA A 160 -7.28 6.38 -13.28
CA ALA A 160 -8.03 7.55 -13.72
C ALA A 160 -7.20 8.84 -13.73
N ALA A 161 -6.05 8.90 -13.07
CA ALA A 161 -5.20 10.08 -13.01
C ALA A 161 -4.81 10.56 -14.41
N THR A 162 -4.82 11.87 -14.63
CA THR A 162 -4.51 12.50 -15.91
C THR A 162 -3.16 13.21 -15.90
N THR A 163 -2.55 13.36 -14.73
CA THR A 163 -1.27 14.03 -14.52
C THR A 163 -0.38 13.26 -13.55
N LEU A 164 0.93 13.47 -13.62
CA LEU A 164 1.89 12.91 -12.65
C LEU A 164 1.62 13.44 -11.24
N ALA A 165 1.23 14.71 -11.10
CA ALA A 165 0.92 15.31 -9.81
C ALA A 165 -0.29 14.63 -9.12
N GLU A 166 -1.31 14.25 -9.89
CA GLU A 166 -2.45 13.47 -9.38
C GLU A 166 -2.01 12.09 -8.91
N LEU A 167 -1.10 11.42 -9.64
CA LEU A 167 -0.54 10.12 -9.24
C LEU A 167 0.28 10.22 -7.95
N ASP A 168 1.10 11.24 -7.81
CA ASP A 168 1.95 11.47 -6.62
C ASP A 168 1.12 11.75 -5.36
N ALA A 169 -0.06 12.35 -5.53
CA ALA A 169 -1.00 12.60 -4.43
C ALA A 169 -1.68 11.31 -3.90
N ILE A 170 -1.63 10.21 -4.65
CA ILE A 170 -2.22 8.94 -4.24
C ILE A 170 -1.22 8.19 -3.35
N VAL A 171 -1.53 8.10 -2.06
CA VAL A 171 -0.67 7.47 -1.06
C VAL A 171 -1.43 6.36 -0.34
N TRP A 172 -0.75 5.25 -0.07
CA TRP A 172 -1.27 4.21 0.81
C TRP A 172 -1.18 4.67 2.27
N ASP A 173 -2.31 4.99 2.87
CA ASP A 173 -2.45 5.27 4.30
C ASP A 173 -3.72 4.61 4.83
N TYR A 174 -3.64 3.29 5.04
CA TYR A 174 -4.77 2.51 5.52
C TYR A 174 -5.20 2.93 6.94
N GLY A 175 -4.25 3.27 7.80
CA GLY A 175 -4.55 3.68 9.17
C GLY A 175 -5.39 4.94 9.24
N ALA A 176 -4.98 6.01 8.55
CA ALA A 176 -5.75 7.25 8.48
C ALA A 176 -7.09 7.06 7.76
N ALA A 177 -7.12 6.28 6.68
CA ALA A 177 -8.35 6.00 5.93
C ALA A 177 -9.36 5.22 6.77
N SER A 178 -8.92 4.22 7.55
CA SER A 178 -9.76 3.46 8.47
C SER A 178 -10.29 4.35 9.59
N ALA A 179 -9.42 5.13 10.26
CA ALA A 179 -9.81 6.02 11.36
C ALA A 179 -10.79 7.12 10.95
N SER A 180 -10.70 7.62 9.70
CA SER A 180 -11.61 8.64 9.16
C SER A 180 -12.96 8.11 8.68
N GLY A 181 -13.16 6.79 8.66
CA GLY A 181 -14.35 6.12 8.15
C GLY A 181 -14.52 6.25 6.62
N ILE A 182 -13.48 6.64 5.88
CA ILE A 182 -13.52 6.72 4.41
C ILE A 182 -13.81 5.35 3.83
N ILE A 183 -13.18 4.30 4.33
CA ILE A 183 -13.32 2.93 3.83
C ILE A 183 -14.76 2.46 3.95
N ASP A 184 -15.42 2.73 5.07
CA ASP A 184 -16.81 2.31 5.28
C ASP A 184 -17.77 3.04 4.33
N ARG A 185 -17.50 4.33 4.04
CA ARG A 185 -18.26 5.08 3.03
C ARG A 185 -18.05 4.55 1.62
N LEU A 186 -16.82 4.14 1.27
CA LEU A 186 -16.52 3.52 -0.04
C LEU A 186 -17.24 2.19 -0.22
N ILE A 187 -17.26 1.35 0.83
CA ILE A 187 -17.98 0.08 0.81
C ILE A 187 -19.49 0.30 0.68
N ALA A 188 -20.04 1.26 1.42
CA ALA A 188 -21.47 1.59 1.37
C ALA A 188 -21.89 2.19 0.02
N GLY A 189 -21.05 3.08 -0.57
CA GLY A 189 -21.30 3.71 -1.87
C GLY A 189 -21.15 2.75 -3.05
N GLY A 190 -20.22 1.80 -2.98
CA GLY A 190 -20.00 0.80 -4.05
C GLY A 190 -21.16 -0.16 -4.27
N ASN A 191 -22.12 -0.22 -3.36
CA ASN A 191 -23.36 -1.00 -3.53
C ASN A 191 -24.48 -0.26 -4.28
N GLN A 192 -24.27 1.00 -4.70
CA GLN A 192 -25.28 1.81 -5.40
C GLN A 192 -25.11 1.81 -6.93
N ASP A 193 -23.96 1.34 -7.45
CA ASP A 193 -23.64 1.30 -8.89
C ASP A 193 -23.52 -0.10 -9.48
N ALA A 194 -24.14 -1.13 -8.83
CA ALA A 194 -24.14 -2.52 -9.28
C ALA A 194 -25.51 -2.94 -9.83
#